data_558c398c292de1f0f6337374056ec2af
#
_entry.id   558c398c292de1f0f6337374056ec2af
#
_cell.length_a   1.000
_cell.length_b   1.000
_cell.length_c   1.000
_cell.angle_alpha   90.00
_cell.angle_beta   90.00
_cell.angle_gamma   90.00
#
_symmetry.space_group_name_H-M   'P 1'
#
loop_
_entity.id
_entity.type
_entity.pdbx_description
1 polymer ?
#
loop_
_entity_poly.entity_id
_entity_poly.type
_entity_poly.pdbx_seq_one_letter_code
_entity_poly.pdbx_strand_id
1 'polypeptide(L)'
;PAGQESVLKLACEPLDTVRVGFIGLGSRGKGAIERYVYLPDAKVVALCDLDSANVNKANEILTSHKLPAADIYVGEDVWKEMCGRDDIDLVYICTDWHSHAPMAVYAMKQGKHVAVEVPAAMTVAECWDLVNTAEQTRRHCMMLENCCYDFFEMATLNMAQQGLFGDVMHAEGAYIHDLRSYNYDTTATGYKNMWRLKAQKEEAGNPYPTHGLGPVAQILNIHR
;
A
#
# COMPACT_ATOMS: atom_id res chain seq x y z
N PRO A 1 -17.85 -4.91 -16.95
CA PRO A 1 -19.21 -5.50 -17.08
C PRO A 1 -20.28 -4.42 -17.15
N ALA A 2 -21.44 -4.72 -17.73
CA ALA A 2 -22.52 -3.76 -17.81
C ALA A 2 -22.96 -3.31 -16.40
N GLY A 3 -23.09 -2.00 -16.18
CA GLY A 3 -23.46 -1.42 -14.88
C GLY A 3 -22.30 -1.13 -13.94
N GLN A 4 -21.06 -1.37 -14.36
CA GLN A 4 -19.85 -1.03 -13.62
C GLN A 4 -19.39 0.38 -14.00
N GLU A 5 -19.12 1.22 -13.01
CA GLU A 5 -18.74 2.60 -13.20
C GLU A 5 -17.29 2.82 -12.70
N SER A 6 -16.48 3.52 -13.51
CA SER A 6 -15.08 3.80 -13.19
C SER A 6 -14.93 4.50 -11.82
N VAL A 7 -13.88 4.13 -11.10
CA VAL A 7 -13.51 4.75 -9.82
C VAL A 7 -12.47 5.87 -9.95
N LEU A 8 -12.03 6.22 -11.16
CA LEU A 8 -11.03 7.26 -11.39
C LEU A 8 -11.41 8.64 -10.81
N LYS A 9 -12.72 8.90 -10.68
CA LYS A 9 -13.27 10.13 -10.09
C LYS A 9 -14.18 9.82 -8.91
N LEU A 10 -13.97 8.67 -8.27
CA LEU A 10 -14.74 8.32 -7.10
C LEU A 10 -14.50 9.35 -6.00
N ALA A 11 -15.58 9.87 -5.46
CA ALA A 11 -15.60 10.64 -4.24
C ALA A 11 -16.42 9.89 -3.17
N CYS A 12 -16.09 10.07 -1.93
CA CYS A 12 -16.90 9.63 -0.79
C CYS A 12 -17.20 10.82 0.10
N GLU A 13 -18.19 10.67 1.00
CA GLU A 13 -18.48 11.70 1.99
C GLU A 13 -17.23 11.97 2.85
N PRO A 14 -16.91 13.24 3.12
CA PRO A 14 -15.79 13.60 3.99
C PRO A 14 -15.93 12.97 5.38
N LEU A 15 -14.83 12.50 5.93
CA LEU A 15 -14.74 12.00 7.30
C LEU A 15 -13.90 12.96 8.13
N ASP A 16 -14.39 13.35 9.31
CA ASP A 16 -13.63 14.16 10.25
C ASP A 16 -12.36 13.45 10.74
N THR A 17 -12.43 12.12 10.84
CA THR A 17 -11.30 11.27 11.21
C THR A 17 -11.38 9.96 10.44
N VAL A 18 -10.30 9.60 9.76
CA VAL A 18 -10.17 8.30 9.07
C VAL A 18 -9.63 7.26 10.06
N ARG A 19 -10.42 6.23 10.34
CA ARG A 19 -10.05 5.12 11.24
C ARG A 19 -9.36 4.02 10.44
N VAL A 20 -8.11 3.73 10.81
CA VAL A 20 -7.22 2.89 9.99
C VAL A 20 -6.88 1.59 10.71
N GLY A 21 -7.07 0.47 10.04
CA GLY A 21 -6.55 -0.83 10.41
C GLY A 21 -5.32 -1.19 9.58
N PHE A 22 -4.24 -1.63 10.22
CA PHE A 22 -3.00 -2.05 9.54
C PHE A 22 -2.87 -3.57 9.49
N ILE A 23 -2.52 -4.13 8.32
CA ILE A 23 -2.18 -5.53 8.13
C ILE A 23 -0.74 -5.62 7.64
N GLY A 24 0.11 -6.36 8.39
CA GLY A 24 1.54 -6.48 8.12
C GLY A 24 2.34 -5.36 8.79
N LEU A 25 3.02 -5.71 9.88
CA LEU A 25 3.74 -4.79 10.75
C LEU A 25 5.25 -5.08 10.77
N GLY A 26 5.76 -5.52 9.63
CA GLY A 26 7.19 -5.61 9.38
C GLY A 26 7.86 -4.23 9.39
N SER A 27 9.04 -4.11 8.83
CA SER A 27 9.76 -2.83 8.75
C SER A 27 8.92 -1.74 8.07
N ARG A 28 8.30 -2.06 6.93
CA ARG A 28 7.48 -1.11 6.16
C ARG A 28 6.23 -0.65 6.90
N GLY A 29 5.48 -1.59 7.50
CA GLY A 29 4.26 -1.27 8.24
C GLY A 29 4.52 -0.43 9.48
N LYS A 30 5.54 -0.75 10.27
CA LYS A 30 5.96 0.09 11.42
C LYS A 30 6.38 1.49 10.98
N GLY A 31 7.19 1.59 9.91
CA GLY A 31 7.58 2.88 9.35
C GLY A 31 6.39 3.67 8.78
N ALA A 32 5.31 3.02 8.34
CA ALA A 32 4.07 3.71 7.98
C ALA A 32 3.38 4.28 9.23
N ILE A 33 3.26 3.51 10.31
CA ILE A 33 2.68 3.97 11.57
C ILE A 33 3.46 5.16 12.14
N GLU A 34 4.80 5.15 12.08
CA GLU A 34 5.64 6.27 12.48
C GLU A 34 5.32 7.59 11.73
N ARG A 35 4.77 7.50 10.53
CA ARG A 35 4.29 8.67 9.78
C ARG A 35 2.83 9.01 10.12
N TYR A 36 1.99 8.01 10.35
CA TYR A 36 0.58 8.22 10.68
C TYR A 36 0.37 8.91 12.02
N VAL A 37 1.28 8.77 12.98
CA VAL A 37 1.18 9.46 14.28
C VAL A 37 1.20 10.99 14.17
N TYR A 38 1.62 11.54 13.03
CA TYR A 38 1.65 12.98 12.75
C TYR A 38 0.44 13.46 11.94
N LEU A 39 -0.47 12.58 11.55
CA LEU A 39 -1.67 12.93 10.79
C LEU A 39 -2.82 13.24 11.76
N PRO A 40 -3.29 14.52 11.85
CA PRO A 40 -4.29 14.90 12.84
C PRO A 40 -5.65 14.22 12.62
N ASP A 41 -5.98 13.96 11.34
CA ASP A 41 -7.29 13.44 10.93
C ASP A 41 -7.26 11.92 10.63
N ALA A 42 -6.24 11.22 11.13
CA ALA A 42 -6.13 9.77 11.01
C ALA A 42 -5.93 9.13 12.40
N LYS A 43 -6.64 8.03 12.65
CA LYS A 43 -6.53 7.27 13.89
C LYS A 43 -6.27 5.80 13.59
N VAL A 44 -5.16 5.27 14.08
CA VAL A 44 -4.89 3.83 14.03
C VAL A 44 -5.72 3.14 15.10
N VAL A 45 -6.65 2.27 14.71
CA VAL A 45 -7.60 1.60 15.60
C VAL A 45 -7.39 0.11 15.71
N ALA A 46 -6.70 -0.50 14.73
CA ALA A 46 -6.43 -1.93 14.73
C ALA A 46 -5.07 -2.25 14.09
N LEU A 47 -4.38 -3.24 14.64
CA LEU A 47 -3.06 -3.71 14.22
C LEU A 47 -3.08 -5.23 14.05
N CYS A 48 -2.70 -5.72 12.87
CA CYS A 48 -2.70 -7.13 12.54
C CYS A 48 -1.36 -7.59 11.97
N ASP A 49 -0.81 -8.66 12.52
CA ASP A 49 0.40 -9.34 12.02
C ASP A 49 0.39 -10.82 12.41
N LEU A 50 1.21 -11.62 11.76
CA LEU A 50 1.46 -13.01 12.14
C LEU A 50 2.30 -13.11 13.43
N ASP A 51 3.06 -12.06 13.76
CA ASP A 51 3.99 -12.02 14.87
C ASP A 51 3.54 -10.99 15.92
N SER A 52 3.26 -11.49 17.13
CA SER A 52 2.89 -10.65 18.26
C SER A 52 3.93 -9.59 18.62
N ALA A 53 5.23 -9.88 18.40
CA ALA A 53 6.28 -8.91 18.66
C ALA A 53 6.18 -7.68 17.72
N ASN A 54 5.78 -7.87 16.46
CA ASN A 54 5.55 -6.78 15.53
C ASN A 54 4.37 -5.91 15.95
N VAL A 55 3.27 -6.53 16.35
CA VAL A 55 2.05 -5.82 16.81
C VAL A 55 2.36 -5.00 18.07
N ASN A 56 3.07 -5.59 19.03
CA ASN A 56 3.44 -4.89 20.28
C ASN A 56 4.33 -3.67 19.99
N LYS A 57 5.36 -3.83 19.15
CA LYS A 57 6.22 -2.71 18.74
C LYS A 57 5.45 -1.60 18.02
N ALA A 58 4.48 -1.96 17.19
CA ALA A 58 3.62 -0.98 16.53
C ALA A 58 2.75 -0.21 17.52
N ASN A 59 2.19 -0.88 18.54
CA ASN A 59 1.47 -0.23 19.63
C ASN A 59 2.37 0.65 20.52
N GLU A 60 3.62 0.24 20.74
CA GLU A 60 4.61 1.08 21.44
C GLU A 60 4.87 2.40 20.70
N ILE A 61 4.89 2.40 19.36
CA ILE A 61 5.01 3.63 18.57
C ILE A 61 3.83 4.56 18.86
N LEU A 62 2.59 4.06 18.82
CA LEU A 62 1.40 4.86 19.11
C LEU A 62 1.46 5.46 20.54
N THR A 63 1.70 4.63 21.55
CA THR A 63 1.69 5.06 22.94
C THR A 63 2.84 5.99 23.30
N SER A 64 4.02 5.84 22.68
CA SER A 64 5.15 6.76 22.84
C SER A 64 4.83 8.17 22.33
N HIS A 65 3.93 8.29 21.35
CA HIS A 65 3.38 9.56 20.86
C HIS A 65 2.11 10.02 21.59
N LYS A 66 1.79 9.39 22.72
CA LYS A 66 0.59 9.70 23.56
C LYS A 66 -0.73 9.47 22.83
N LEU A 67 -0.74 8.60 21.83
CA LEU A 67 -1.94 8.16 21.14
C LEU A 67 -2.52 6.91 21.83
N PRO A 68 -3.82 6.66 21.72
CA PRO A 68 -4.43 5.44 22.22
C PRO A 68 -3.79 4.19 21.60
N ALA A 69 -3.64 3.13 22.38
CA ALA A 69 -3.30 1.83 21.84
C ALA A 69 -4.41 1.34 20.91
N ALA A 70 -4.03 0.66 19.84
CA ALA A 70 -4.95 0.02 18.91
C ALA A 70 -5.24 -1.42 19.33
N ASP A 71 -6.36 -1.97 18.88
CA ASP A 71 -6.71 -3.38 19.10
C ASP A 71 -5.76 -4.30 18.34
N ILE A 72 -5.47 -5.45 18.93
CA ILE A 72 -4.44 -6.38 18.48
C ILE A 72 -5.06 -7.62 17.87
N TYR A 73 -4.62 -7.96 16.66
CA TYR A 73 -4.95 -9.17 15.92
C TYR A 73 -3.66 -9.94 15.57
N VAL A 74 -3.52 -11.18 16.07
CA VAL A 74 -2.31 -12.00 15.84
C VAL A 74 -2.70 -13.36 15.29
N GLY A 75 -2.27 -13.68 14.05
CA GLY A 75 -2.53 -14.98 13.42
C GLY A 75 -2.79 -14.86 11.92
N GLU A 76 -2.96 -16.02 11.25
CA GLU A 76 -3.04 -16.09 9.79
C GLU A 76 -4.31 -15.47 9.22
N ASP A 77 -5.49 -15.79 9.77
CA ASP A 77 -6.77 -15.38 9.20
C ASP A 77 -7.51 -14.28 9.99
N VAL A 78 -6.94 -13.83 11.09
CA VAL A 78 -7.58 -12.83 11.98
C VAL A 78 -7.74 -11.44 11.32
N TRP A 79 -7.01 -11.16 10.26
CA TRP A 79 -7.19 -9.96 9.46
C TRP A 79 -8.59 -9.87 8.83
N LYS A 80 -9.25 -11.02 8.60
CA LYS A 80 -10.63 -11.06 8.09
C LYS A 80 -11.62 -10.54 9.12
N GLU A 81 -11.43 -10.93 10.39
CA GLU A 81 -12.22 -10.40 11.52
C GLU A 81 -12.01 -8.89 11.64
N MET A 82 -10.77 -8.43 11.61
CA MET A 82 -10.45 -6.99 11.63
C MET A 82 -11.14 -6.23 10.49
N CYS A 83 -11.11 -6.75 9.26
CA CYS A 83 -11.78 -6.12 8.11
C CYS A 83 -13.31 -6.05 8.28
N GLY A 84 -13.92 -6.93 9.07
CA GLY A 84 -15.35 -6.95 9.34
C GLY A 84 -15.83 -5.89 10.35
N ARG A 85 -14.95 -5.11 10.97
CA ARG A 85 -15.29 -4.10 11.98
C ARG A 85 -15.94 -2.87 11.35
N ASP A 86 -16.99 -2.34 11.96
CA ASP A 86 -17.68 -1.12 11.50
C ASP A 86 -16.94 0.18 11.86
N ASP A 87 -15.97 0.11 12.77
CA ASP A 87 -15.16 1.25 13.20
C ASP A 87 -13.81 1.35 12.47
N ILE A 88 -13.67 0.70 11.31
CA ILE A 88 -12.55 0.85 10.38
C ILE A 88 -13.07 1.39 9.06
N ASP A 89 -12.46 2.48 8.58
CA ASP A 89 -12.78 3.12 7.31
C ASP A 89 -11.78 2.72 6.21
N LEU A 90 -10.51 2.60 6.59
CA LEU A 90 -9.38 2.31 5.70
C LEU A 90 -8.57 1.13 6.22
N VAL A 91 -8.25 0.19 5.35
CA VAL A 91 -7.29 -0.89 5.62
C VAL A 91 -5.99 -0.60 4.88
N TYR A 92 -4.88 -0.52 5.62
CA TYR A 92 -3.53 -0.35 5.11
C TYR A 92 -2.82 -1.71 5.08
N ILE A 93 -2.38 -2.16 3.90
CA ILE A 93 -1.83 -3.50 3.67
C ILE A 93 -0.34 -3.41 3.35
N CYS A 94 0.50 -4.03 4.18
CA CYS A 94 1.96 -4.08 4.08
C CYS A 94 2.51 -5.51 4.24
N THR A 95 1.82 -6.50 3.72
CA THR A 95 2.17 -7.92 3.84
C THR A 95 3.21 -8.36 2.80
N ASP A 96 3.31 -9.65 2.52
CA ASP A 96 4.01 -10.16 1.34
C ASP A 96 3.21 -9.88 0.06
N TRP A 97 3.91 -9.95 -1.08
CA TRP A 97 3.34 -9.57 -2.37
C TRP A 97 2.11 -10.38 -2.80
N HIS A 98 2.10 -11.68 -2.53
CA HIS A 98 0.99 -12.57 -2.93
C HIS A 98 -0.28 -12.33 -2.10
N SER A 99 -0.13 -11.76 -0.92
CA SER A 99 -1.25 -11.45 -0.02
C SER A 99 -1.92 -10.10 -0.32
N HIS A 100 -1.25 -9.20 -1.04
CA HIS A 100 -1.73 -7.83 -1.28
C HIS A 100 -3.09 -7.79 -1.97
N ALA A 101 -3.21 -8.36 -3.17
CA ALA A 101 -4.46 -8.30 -3.94
C ALA A 101 -5.62 -9.08 -3.27
N PRO A 102 -5.44 -10.32 -2.78
CA PRO A 102 -6.50 -11.03 -2.07
C PRO A 102 -7.03 -10.29 -0.85
N MET A 103 -6.14 -9.71 -0.03
CA MET A 103 -6.54 -8.94 1.15
C MET A 103 -7.25 -7.64 0.77
N ALA A 104 -6.77 -6.93 -0.25
CA ALA A 104 -7.39 -5.70 -0.74
C ALA A 104 -8.80 -5.95 -1.27
N VAL A 105 -8.98 -7.00 -2.09
CA VAL A 105 -10.29 -7.42 -2.61
C VAL A 105 -11.25 -7.77 -1.46
N TYR A 106 -10.77 -8.51 -0.47
CA TYR A 106 -11.59 -8.87 0.68
C TYR A 106 -12.00 -7.62 1.49
N ALA A 107 -11.07 -6.75 1.82
CA ALA A 107 -11.34 -5.52 2.57
C ALA A 107 -12.37 -4.63 1.86
N MET A 108 -12.25 -4.43 0.54
CA MET A 108 -13.23 -3.68 -0.24
C MET A 108 -14.62 -4.33 -0.21
N LYS A 109 -14.72 -5.66 -0.27
CA LYS A 109 -16.00 -6.40 -0.14
C LYS A 109 -16.61 -6.26 1.27
N GLN A 110 -15.79 -6.00 2.30
CA GLN A 110 -16.24 -5.65 3.64
C GLN A 110 -16.55 -4.14 3.79
N GLY A 111 -16.59 -3.41 2.69
CA GLY A 111 -16.93 -1.98 2.67
C GLY A 111 -15.81 -1.04 3.09
N LYS A 112 -14.55 -1.49 3.13
CA LYS A 112 -13.40 -0.66 3.52
C LYS A 112 -12.74 -0.02 2.29
N HIS A 113 -12.22 1.19 2.45
CA HIS A 113 -11.22 1.73 1.55
C HIS A 113 -9.89 1.00 1.76
N VAL A 114 -9.04 0.95 0.74
CA VAL A 114 -7.78 0.22 0.80
C VAL A 114 -6.62 1.09 0.35
N ALA A 115 -5.55 1.05 1.12
CA ALA A 115 -4.22 1.49 0.76
C ALA A 115 -3.29 0.27 0.80
N VAL A 116 -2.71 -0.11 -0.33
CA VAL A 116 -1.89 -1.32 -0.45
C VAL A 116 -0.48 -0.97 -0.93
N GLU A 117 0.53 -1.53 -0.27
CA GLU A 117 1.93 -1.36 -0.65
C GLU A 117 2.26 -2.02 -1.99
N VAL A 118 3.35 -1.59 -2.58
CA VAL A 118 3.85 -2.05 -3.89
C VAL A 118 4.51 -3.43 -3.77
N PRO A 119 4.27 -4.32 -4.75
CA PRO A 119 3.29 -4.26 -5.84
C PRO A 119 1.87 -4.57 -5.35
N ALA A 120 0.87 -3.87 -5.86
CA ALA A 120 -0.52 -4.12 -5.47
C ALA A 120 -1.04 -5.49 -5.94
N ALA A 121 -0.47 -6.03 -7.01
CA ALA A 121 -0.83 -7.32 -7.60
C ALA A 121 0.39 -7.99 -8.25
N MET A 122 0.39 -9.32 -8.33
CA MET A 122 1.43 -10.11 -8.96
C MET A 122 1.02 -10.64 -10.34
N THR A 123 -0.25 -10.65 -10.65
CA THR A 123 -0.80 -11.15 -11.92
C THR A 123 -1.76 -10.16 -12.56
N VAL A 124 -1.95 -10.25 -13.88
CA VAL A 124 -2.93 -9.44 -14.61
C VAL A 124 -4.37 -9.73 -14.12
N ALA A 125 -4.66 -10.96 -13.74
CA ALA A 125 -5.96 -11.32 -13.17
C ALA A 125 -6.22 -10.57 -11.86
N GLU A 126 -5.26 -10.52 -10.95
CA GLU A 126 -5.35 -9.75 -9.71
C GLU A 126 -5.51 -8.24 -9.96
N CYS A 127 -4.84 -7.68 -10.99
CA CYS A 127 -5.05 -6.28 -11.38
C CYS A 127 -6.53 -6.03 -11.74
N TRP A 128 -7.13 -6.95 -12.52
CA TRP A 128 -8.55 -6.85 -12.86
C TRP A 128 -9.46 -7.07 -11.66
N ASP A 129 -9.10 -7.97 -10.74
CA ASP A 129 -9.87 -8.18 -9.51
C ASP A 129 -9.90 -6.93 -8.64
N LEU A 130 -8.77 -6.23 -8.51
CA LEU A 130 -8.71 -4.95 -7.77
C LEU A 130 -9.61 -3.89 -8.41
N VAL A 131 -9.48 -3.67 -9.72
CA VAL A 131 -10.29 -2.67 -10.45
C VAL A 131 -11.78 -3.01 -10.37
N ASN A 132 -12.14 -4.24 -10.75
CA ASN A 132 -13.53 -4.69 -10.75
C ASN A 132 -14.16 -4.60 -9.35
N THR A 133 -13.43 -4.99 -8.30
CA THR A 133 -13.94 -4.92 -6.93
C THR A 133 -14.11 -3.47 -6.48
N ALA A 134 -13.16 -2.59 -6.76
CA ALA A 134 -13.27 -1.17 -6.45
C ALA A 134 -14.50 -0.54 -7.11
N GLU A 135 -14.73 -0.83 -8.40
CA GLU A 135 -15.89 -0.35 -9.16
C GLU A 135 -17.21 -0.91 -8.63
N GLN A 136 -17.26 -2.21 -8.28
CA GLN A 136 -18.45 -2.86 -7.75
C GLN A 136 -18.82 -2.39 -6.34
N THR A 137 -17.84 -2.23 -5.48
CA THR A 137 -18.05 -1.86 -4.08
C THR A 137 -18.07 -0.36 -3.84
N ARG A 138 -17.68 0.43 -4.84
CA ARG A 138 -17.50 1.89 -4.74
C ARG A 138 -16.56 2.26 -3.58
N ARG A 139 -15.43 1.54 -3.48
CA ARG A 139 -14.36 1.80 -2.50
C ARG A 139 -13.09 2.22 -3.19
N HIS A 140 -12.39 3.19 -2.60
CA HIS A 140 -11.05 3.55 -3.05
C HIS A 140 -10.10 2.37 -2.84
N CYS A 141 -9.27 2.09 -3.85
CA CYS A 141 -8.16 1.16 -3.76
C CYS A 141 -6.93 1.88 -4.33
N MET A 142 -6.01 2.27 -3.46
CA MET A 142 -4.82 3.02 -3.83
C MET A 142 -3.57 2.16 -3.63
N MET A 143 -2.80 1.95 -4.70
CA MET A 143 -1.44 1.47 -4.59
C MET A 143 -0.53 2.59 -4.10
N LEU A 144 0.26 2.33 -3.06
CA LEU A 144 1.11 3.31 -2.41
C LEU A 144 2.48 3.43 -3.10
N GLU A 145 2.47 3.87 -4.36
CA GLU A 145 3.68 4.08 -5.15
C GLU A 145 4.41 5.34 -4.68
N ASN A 146 5.30 5.18 -3.73
CA ASN A 146 6.01 6.29 -3.08
C ASN A 146 6.91 7.08 -4.03
N CYS A 147 7.51 6.43 -5.04
CA CYS A 147 8.40 7.11 -5.98
C CYS A 147 7.70 8.16 -6.87
N CYS A 148 6.37 8.15 -6.96
CA CYS A 148 5.63 9.23 -7.61
C CYS A 148 5.57 10.53 -6.78
N TYR A 149 5.93 10.49 -5.49
CA TYR A 149 5.74 11.56 -4.53
C TYR A 149 7.05 12.11 -3.94
N ASP A 150 8.20 11.62 -4.41
CA ASP A 150 9.48 12.16 -4.02
C ASP A 150 9.68 13.57 -4.63
N PHE A 151 10.51 14.39 -4.00
CA PHE A 151 10.67 15.79 -4.39
C PHE A 151 11.07 15.96 -5.86
N PHE A 152 11.99 15.12 -6.34
CA PHE A 152 12.49 15.22 -7.73
C PHE A 152 11.38 14.89 -8.73
N GLU A 153 10.64 13.81 -8.51
CA GLU A 153 9.55 13.36 -9.38
C GLU A 153 8.39 14.37 -9.39
N MET A 154 8.01 14.88 -8.23
CA MET A 154 6.98 15.92 -8.12
C MET A 154 7.39 17.23 -8.78
N ALA A 155 8.64 17.66 -8.62
CA ALA A 155 9.17 18.85 -9.27
C ALA A 155 9.20 18.67 -10.79
N THR A 156 9.69 17.51 -11.27
CA THR A 156 9.74 17.19 -12.70
C THR A 156 8.34 17.16 -13.32
N LEU A 157 7.38 16.52 -12.65
CA LEU A 157 5.98 16.50 -13.09
C LEU A 157 5.40 17.91 -13.19
N ASN A 158 5.63 18.76 -12.20
CA ASN A 158 5.17 20.15 -12.22
C ASN A 158 5.79 20.95 -13.37
N MET A 159 7.08 20.79 -13.61
CA MET A 159 7.77 21.41 -14.74
C MET A 159 7.22 20.93 -16.10
N ALA A 160 6.96 19.64 -16.24
CA ALA A 160 6.35 19.07 -17.44
C ALA A 160 4.93 19.63 -17.68
N GLN A 161 4.10 19.72 -16.64
CA GLN A 161 2.75 20.28 -16.72
C GLN A 161 2.74 21.76 -17.09
N GLN A 162 3.79 22.51 -16.77
CA GLN A 162 3.98 23.89 -17.17
C GLN A 162 4.59 24.04 -18.58
N GLY A 163 4.86 22.95 -19.28
CA GLY A 163 5.43 22.96 -20.63
C GLY A 163 6.92 23.32 -20.70
N LEU A 164 7.64 23.34 -19.58
CA LEU A 164 9.06 23.74 -19.55
C LEU A 164 9.97 22.82 -20.37
N PHE A 165 9.56 21.57 -20.60
CA PHE A 165 10.31 20.62 -21.43
C PHE A 165 9.87 20.59 -22.90
N GLY A 166 8.86 21.38 -23.25
CA GLY A 166 8.25 21.28 -24.59
C GLY A 166 7.59 19.90 -24.81
N ASP A 167 7.64 19.40 -26.03
CA ASP A 167 7.12 18.08 -26.38
C ASP A 167 8.08 16.98 -25.90
N VAL A 168 7.71 16.24 -24.86
CA VAL A 168 8.53 15.16 -24.32
C VAL A 168 8.43 13.93 -25.22
N MET A 169 9.52 13.63 -25.94
CA MET A 169 9.59 12.53 -26.90
C MET A 169 10.07 11.21 -26.31
N HIS A 170 10.76 11.25 -25.19
CA HIS A 170 11.30 10.07 -24.49
C HIS A 170 11.40 10.34 -23.00
N ALA A 171 11.13 9.33 -22.22
CA ALA A 171 11.38 9.33 -20.78
C ALA A 171 11.85 7.95 -20.36
N GLU A 172 12.73 7.89 -19.37
CA GLU A 172 13.26 6.67 -18.80
C GLU A 172 13.16 6.72 -17.27
N GLY A 173 12.72 5.63 -16.67
CA GLY A 173 12.68 5.43 -15.23
C GLY A 173 13.23 4.06 -14.88
N ALA A 174 13.95 3.97 -13.76
CA ALA A 174 14.54 2.71 -13.31
C ALA A 174 14.46 2.54 -11.78
N TYR A 175 14.35 1.31 -11.34
CA TYR A 175 14.56 0.92 -9.96
C TYR A 175 15.80 0.02 -9.90
N ILE A 176 16.91 0.60 -9.46
CA ILE A 176 18.21 -0.10 -9.36
C ILE A 176 18.64 -0.07 -7.91
N HIS A 177 18.58 -1.21 -7.22
CA HIS A 177 18.85 -1.29 -5.79
C HIS A 177 19.57 -2.60 -5.42
N ASP A 178 20.67 -2.48 -4.65
CA ASP A 178 21.31 -3.64 -4.03
C ASP A 178 20.52 -4.07 -2.79
N LEU A 179 19.77 -5.18 -2.92
CA LEU A 179 18.92 -5.73 -1.88
C LEU A 179 19.56 -6.88 -1.10
N ARG A 180 20.85 -7.18 -1.31
CA ARG A 180 21.50 -8.33 -0.67
C ARG A 180 21.41 -8.26 0.85
N SER A 181 21.68 -7.13 1.45
CA SER A 181 21.60 -6.93 2.90
C SER A 181 20.21 -7.19 3.50
N TYR A 182 19.16 -6.96 2.74
CA TYR A 182 17.77 -7.22 3.17
C TYR A 182 17.33 -8.65 2.88
N ASN A 183 17.66 -9.16 1.69
CA ASN A 183 17.16 -10.46 1.21
C ASN A 183 17.81 -11.64 1.93
N TYR A 184 19.07 -11.50 2.35
CA TYR A 184 19.83 -12.55 3.05
C TYR A 184 19.88 -12.35 4.56
N ASP A 185 19.20 -11.34 5.09
CA ASP A 185 19.11 -11.13 6.54
C ASP A 185 18.19 -12.20 7.15
N THR A 186 18.76 -13.08 7.96
CA THR A 186 18.05 -14.13 8.70
C THR A 186 17.72 -13.72 10.14
N THR A 187 18.06 -12.50 10.53
CA THR A 187 17.80 -11.97 11.86
C THR A 187 16.35 -11.50 12.01
N ALA A 188 15.99 -11.04 13.20
CA ALA A 188 14.66 -10.49 13.48
C ALA A 188 14.37 -9.18 12.72
N THR A 189 15.38 -8.55 12.11
CA THR A 189 15.24 -7.34 11.29
C THR A 189 14.99 -7.65 9.82
N GLY A 190 15.30 -8.87 9.38
CA GLY A 190 15.07 -9.34 8.02
C GLY A 190 13.62 -9.71 7.74
N TYR A 191 13.36 -10.02 6.49
CA TYR A 191 12.04 -10.51 6.07
C TYR A 191 11.77 -11.91 6.66
N LYS A 192 10.66 -12.05 7.37
CA LYS A 192 10.26 -13.34 7.98
C LYS A 192 10.34 -14.47 6.96
N ASN A 193 11.08 -15.54 7.32
CA ASN A 193 11.32 -16.69 6.44
C ASN A 193 11.92 -16.33 5.07
N MET A 194 12.59 -15.19 4.95
CA MET A 194 13.15 -14.67 3.68
C MET A 194 12.12 -14.71 2.52
N TRP A 195 10.86 -14.34 2.82
CA TRP A 195 9.77 -14.44 1.85
C TRP A 195 10.07 -13.67 0.56
N ARG A 196 10.69 -12.50 0.68
CA ARG A 196 11.00 -11.66 -0.48
C ARG A 196 12.03 -12.30 -1.41
N LEU A 197 13.08 -12.90 -0.84
CA LEU A 197 14.09 -13.64 -1.61
C LEU A 197 13.47 -14.82 -2.33
N LYS A 198 12.57 -15.56 -1.66
CA LYS A 198 11.85 -16.70 -2.26
C LYS A 198 10.97 -16.23 -3.42
N ALA A 199 10.16 -15.21 -3.21
CA ALA A 199 9.32 -14.63 -4.25
C ALA A 199 10.17 -14.16 -5.46
N GLN A 200 11.26 -13.43 -5.24
CA GLN A 200 12.17 -13.02 -6.32
C GLN A 200 12.87 -14.17 -7.05
N LYS A 201 13.02 -15.32 -6.42
CA LYS A 201 13.58 -16.53 -7.04
C LYS A 201 12.56 -17.26 -7.90
N GLU A 202 11.31 -17.22 -7.52
CA GLU A 202 10.19 -17.90 -8.19
C GLU A 202 9.58 -17.06 -9.32
N GLU A 203 9.59 -15.74 -9.18
CA GLU A 203 9.01 -14.81 -10.14
C GLU A 203 10.05 -14.32 -11.16
N ALA A 204 9.72 -14.45 -12.44
CA ALA A 204 10.52 -13.87 -13.52
C ALA A 204 10.06 -12.43 -13.80
N GLY A 205 10.99 -11.48 -13.78
CA GLY A 205 10.70 -10.10 -14.13
C GLY A 205 11.11 -9.07 -13.08
N ASN A 206 10.61 -7.84 -13.24
CA ASN A 206 10.87 -6.75 -12.32
C ASN A 206 9.74 -6.68 -11.27
N PRO A 207 10.02 -6.90 -9.97
CA PRO A 207 8.98 -6.86 -8.94
C PRO A 207 8.47 -5.44 -8.63
N TYR A 208 9.22 -4.40 -9.01
CA TYR A 208 8.84 -3.00 -8.77
C TYR A 208 8.91 -2.14 -10.05
N PRO A 209 8.23 -2.51 -11.15
CA PRO A 209 8.26 -1.72 -12.38
C PRO A 209 7.67 -0.32 -12.16
N THR A 210 6.74 -0.18 -11.24
CA THR A 210 6.00 1.05 -10.96
C THR A 210 6.85 2.14 -10.34
N HIS A 211 7.95 1.82 -9.65
CA HIS A 211 8.88 2.82 -9.11
C HIS A 211 9.51 3.70 -10.21
N GLY A 212 9.84 3.10 -11.36
CA GLY A 212 10.30 3.85 -12.53
C GLY A 212 9.15 4.29 -13.44
N LEU A 213 8.22 3.36 -13.73
CA LEU A 213 7.13 3.59 -14.68
C LEU A 213 6.09 4.60 -14.17
N GLY A 214 5.81 4.64 -12.87
CA GLY A 214 4.80 5.52 -12.30
C GLY A 214 5.06 7.00 -12.60
N PRO A 215 6.23 7.56 -12.21
CA PRO A 215 6.60 8.94 -12.56
C PRO A 215 6.61 9.19 -14.06
N VAL A 216 7.17 8.28 -14.87
CA VAL A 216 7.20 8.39 -16.33
C VAL A 216 5.78 8.44 -16.91
N ALA A 217 4.87 7.57 -16.43
CA ALA A 217 3.49 7.55 -16.90
C ALA A 217 2.76 8.87 -16.60
N GLN A 218 3.00 9.46 -15.45
CA GLN A 218 2.43 10.76 -15.07
C GLN A 218 2.96 11.89 -15.96
N ILE A 219 4.27 11.95 -16.18
CA ILE A 219 4.92 12.98 -17.00
C ILE A 219 4.45 12.90 -18.45
N LEU A 220 4.39 11.70 -19.02
CA LEU A 220 3.95 11.46 -20.39
C LEU A 220 2.43 11.41 -20.56
N ASN A 221 1.68 11.48 -19.48
CA ASN A 221 0.21 11.41 -19.47
C ASN A 221 -0.37 10.17 -20.18
N ILE A 222 0.29 9.00 -20.03
CA ILE A 222 -0.07 7.74 -20.73
C ILE A 222 -1.10 6.88 -20.00
N HIS A 223 -1.63 7.33 -18.90
CA HIS A 223 -2.64 6.65 -18.07
C HIS A 223 -4.08 7.09 -18.36
N ARG A 224 -4.29 7.84 -19.43
CA ARG A 224 -5.58 8.40 -19.85
C ARG A 224 -6.07 7.83 -21.16
#